data_85ff632deb6a3eb0dd8a87d636292149
#
_entry.id   85ff632deb6a3eb0dd8a87d636292149
#
_cell.length_a   1.000
_cell.length_b   1.000
_cell.length_c   1.000
_cell.angle_alpha   90.00
_cell.angle_beta   90.00
_cell.angle_gamma   90.00
#
_symmetry.space_group_name_H-M   'P 1'
#
loop_
_entity.id
_entity.type
_entity.pdbx_description
1 polymer ?
#
loop_
_entity_poly.entity_id
_entity_poly.type
_entity_poly.pdbx_seq_one_letter_code
_entity_poly.pdbx_strand_id
1 'polypeptide(L)'
;MTDKKKYALLEFLQGAYITSSLYVKNNLDACASACSFGFIFSFMPIILLILTIFINILHVSSFAVQTIISLAEDLGAGFDVMKFIDTLSEGATLSFVNIVLGFFIVWMARKLFLSIVQGLAQIFKPVARARPIIKQLLTFAGVLIAVIVAAVMFFAAFTTRQIFSLPLFTYISENIGLPVLFSRLSNRLTNAALYVMLFILTVIAYKFATGSRPSFKLCVVFSGLCTISFYVFIAVISFFLNRANYNTIYGVLSNLVVLLFEVYIFFTLFLFFAQGIYTVQYFPSLLLTELYLLPRRDSPRIAHSLRRLLFILPSALMTEENTLRLNEGETVYSAGSIADCVYYVVSGSVKAVRGMTQSYRDKGMFFGEPEVLLNMERQGNAAAESPCILLRIPSEDFFALIKKDAKASVKVMSKLAEFKA
;
A
#
# COMPACT_ATOMS: atom_id res chain seq x y z
N MET A 1 9.39 4.88 -31.57
CA MET A 1 9.92 4.97 -30.20
C MET A 1 9.14 5.92 -29.27
N THR A 2 8.45 6.91 -29.82
CA THR A 2 7.61 7.89 -29.11
C THR A 2 6.31 7.31 -28.54
N ASP A 3 5.61 6.43 -29.28
CA ASP A 3 4.31 5.89 -28.85
C ASP A 3 4.40 4.96 -27.64
N LYS A 4 5.42 4.11 -27.58
CA LYS A 4 5.62 3.18 -26.43
C LYS A 4 5.84 3.91 -25.11
N LYS A 5 6.54 5.06 -25.14
CA LYS A 5 6.72 5.91 -23.94
C LYS A 5 5.42 6.60 -23.51
N LYS A 6 4.59 7.00 -24.48
CA LYS A 6 3.30 7.64 -24.25
C LYS A 6 2.30 6.66 -23.59
N TYR A 7 2.26 5.42 -24.04
CA TYR A 7 1.42 4.38 -23.43
C TYR A 7 1.90 4.03 -22.01
N ALA A 8 3.20 3.90 -21.78
CA ALA A 8 3.73 3.64 -20.45
C ALA A 8 3.41 4.77 -19.44
N LEU A 9 3.49 6.03 -19.86
CA LEU A 9 3.09 7.17 -19.04
C LEU A 9 1.58 7.15 -18.74
N LEU A 10 0.76 6.81 -19.73
CA LEU A 10 -0.70 6.71 -19.57
C LEU A 10 -1.05 5.60 -18.55
N GLU A 11 -0.45 4.42 -18.66
CA GLU A 11 -0.64 3.31 -17.74
C GLU A 11 -0.22 3.66 -16.30
N PHE A 12 0.90 4.38 -16.16
CA PHE A 12 1.34 4.90 -14.87
C PHE A 12 0.30 5.86 -14.25
N LEU A 13 -0.21 6.83 -15.04
CA LEU A 13 -1.23 7.77 -14.57
C LEU A 13 -2.55 7.07 -14.23
N GLN A 14 -2.97 6.08 -15.04
CA GLN A 14 -4.13 5.24 -14.76
C GLN A 14 -3.95 4.47 -13.45
N GLY A 15 -2.77 3.86 -13.24
CA GLY A 15 -2.43 3.15 -12.01
C GLY A 15 -2.42 4.06 -10.78
N ALA A 16 -1.84 5.25 -10.88
CA ALA A 16 -1.82 6.23 -9.80
C ALA A 16 -3.25 6.71 -9.44
N TYR A 17 -4.08 6.98 -10.45
CA TYR A 17 -5.49 7.35 -10.23
C TYR A 17 -6.27 6.23 -9.54
N ILE A 18 -6.15 4.98 -10.02
CA ILE A 18 -6.83 3.82 -9.42
C ILE A 18 -6.37 3.62 -7.98
N THR A 19 -5.05 3.73 -7.72
CA THR A 19 -4.49 3.61 -6.36
C THR A 19 -5.09 4.65 -5.42
N SER A 20 -5.11 5.93 -5.82
CA SER A 20 -5.67 7.02 -5.02
C SER A 20 -7.19 6.86 -4.81
N SER A 21 -7.91 6.49 -5.86
CA SER A 21 -9.37 6.25 -5.78
C SER A 21 -9.70 5.09 -4.83
N LEU A 22 -8.97 3.99 -4.90
CA LEU A 22 -9.15 2.83 -4.02
C LEU A 22 -8.70 3.11 -2.60
N TYR A 23 -7.66 3.93 -2.39
CA TYR A 23 -7.23 4.39 -1.07
C TYR A 23 -8.38 5.07 -0.32
N VAL A 24 -9.05 6.03 -0.98
CA VAL A 24 -10.20 6.74 -0.42
C VAL A 24 -11.42 5.81 -0.28
N LYS A 25 -11.74 5.01 -1.31
CA LYS A 25 -12.89 4.08 -1.29
C LYS A 25 -12.79 3.04 -0.17
N ASN A 26 -11.59 2.59 0.15
CA ASN A 26 -11.32 1.62 1.21
C ASN A 26 -11.12 2.26 2.59
N ASN A 27 -11.32 3.58 2.76
CA ASN A 27 -11.14 4.28 4.03
C ASN A 27 -9.77 4.01 4.70
N LEU A 28 -8.70 3.95 3.90
CA LEU A 28 -7.37 3.60 4.41
C LEU A 28 -6.77 4.68 5.30
N ASP A 29 -7.25 5.90 5.20
CA ASP A 29 -6.92 7.01 6.09
C ASP A 29 -7.30 6.70 7.55
N ALA A 30 -8.50 6.19 7.78
CA ALA A 30 -8.93 5.74 9.10
C ALA A 30 -8.07 4.56 9.61
N CYS A 31 -7.65 3.66 8.72
CA CYS A 31 -6.73 2.58 9.09
C CYS A 31 -5.34 3.11 9.44
N ALA A 32 -4.84 4.12 8.73
CA ALA A 32 -3.56 4.78 9.04
C ALA A 32 -3.60 5.44 10.41
N SER A 33 -4.67 6.14 10.73
CA SER A 33 -4.91 6.73 12.07
C SER A 33 -4.92 5.66 13.15
N ALA A 34 -5.65 4.55 12.95
CA ALA A 34 -5.69 3.43 13.90
C ALA A 34 -4.31 2.79 14.11
N CYS A 35 -3.50 2.65 13.04
CA CYS A 35 -2.13 2.16 13.14
C CYS A 35 -1.24 3.12 13.94
N SER A 36 -1.39 4.43 13.73
CA SER A 36 -0.62 5.47 14.42
C SER A 36 -0.90 5.49 15.91
N PHE A 37 -2.16 5.46 16.29
CA PHE A 37 -2.56 5.31 17.69
C PHE A 37 -2.04 4.01 18.29
N GLY A 38 -2.20 2.89 17.57
CA GLY A 38 -1.68 1.59 17.97
C GLY A 38 -0.15 1.62 18.21
N PHE A 39 0.60 2.33 17.35
CA PHE A 39 2.04 2.50 17.49
C PHE A 39 2.39 3.25 18.77
N ILE A 40 1.79 4.42 19.02
CA ILE A 40 2.11 5.22 20.20
C ILE A 40 1.86 4.47 21.49
N PHE A 41 0.72 3.79 21.61
CA PHE A 41 0.41 2.99 22.79
C PHE A 41 1.30 1.76 22.94
N SER A 42 1.83 1.21 21.83
CA SER A 42 2.71 0.05 21.84
C SER A 42 4.19 0.41 21.94
N PHE A 43 4.56 1.65 21.67
CA PHE A 43 5.94 2.10 21.55
C PHE A 43 6.71 1.90 22.86
N MET A 44 6.18 2.40 23.98
CA MET A 44 6.79 2.20 25.30
C MET A 44 6.91 0.72 25.68
N PRO A 45 5.83 -0.07 25.62
CA PRO A 45 5.92 -1.50 25.84
C PRO A 45 6.96 -2.22 24.97
N ILE A 46 7.08 -1.84 23.69
CA ILE A 46 8.06 -2.47 22.79
C ILE A 46 9.49 -2.11 23.18
N ILE A 47 9.76 -0.86 23.52
CA ILE A 47 11.08 -0.44 24.00
C ILE A 47 11.46 -1.20 25.26
N LEU A 48 10.56 -1.31 26.22
CA LEU A 48 10.79 -2.07 27.46
C LEU A 48 11.09 -3.55 27.18
N LEU A 49 10.38 -4.15 26.22
CA LEU A 49 10.62 -5.53 25.81
C LEU A 49 11.99 -5.70 25.16
N ILE A 50 12.40 -4.77 24.28
CA ILE A 50 13.73 -4.74 23.68
C ILE A 50 14.79 -4.61 24.77
N LEU A 51 14.64 -3.67 25.69
CA LEU A 51 15.57 -3.48 26.81
C LEU A 51 15.71 -4.73 27.66
N THR A 52 14.59 -5.39 27.98
CA THR A 52 14.58 -6.64 28.75
C THR A 52 15.36 -7.75 28.03
N ILE A 53 15.22 -7.86 26.71
CA ILE A 53 15.98 -8.83 25.89
C ILE A 53 17.48 -8.50 25.94
N PHE A 54 17.84 -7.23 25.80
CA PHE A 54 19.25 -6.78 25.79
C PHE A 54 19.92 -7.04 27.15
N ILE A 55 19.26 -6.71 28.24
CA ILE A 55 19.82 -6.88 29.59
C ILE A 55 19.89 -8.38 29.99
N ASN A 56 18.79 -9.13 29.83
CA ASN A 56 18.67 -10.47 30.38
C ASN A 56 19.17 -11.57 29.44
N ILE A 57 19.12 -11.39 28.13
CA ILE A 57 19.47 -12.44 27.16
C ILE A 57 20.85 -12.17 26.53
N LEU A 58 21.13 -10.94 26.15
CA LEU A 58 22.38 -10.59 25.47
C LEU A 58 23.49 -10.12 26.42
N HIS A 59 23.19 -9.91 27.72
CA HIS A 59 24.13 -9.44 28.75
C HIS A 59 24.97 -8.23 28.28
N VAL A 60 24.33 -7.32 27.54
CA VAL A 60 24.98 -6.15 26.95
C VAL A 60 25.34 -5.15 28.05
N SER A 61 26.52 -4.51 27.88
CA SER A 61 27.05 -3.58 28.87
C SER A 61 26.10 -2.40 29.17
N SER A 62 26.22 -1.82 30.38
CA SER A 62 25.44 -0.67 30.84
C SER A 62 25.46 0.53 29.88
N PHE A 63 26.52 0.67 29.09
CA PHE A 63 26.65 1.72 28.05
C PHE A 63 25.66 1.54 26.88
N ALA A 64 25.38 0.31 26.43
CA ALA A 64 24.40 0.06 25.39
C ALA A 64 22.97 0.38 25.88
N VAL A 65 22.70 0.09 27.13
CA VAL A 65 21.43 0.42 27.78
C VAL A 65 21.24 1.94 27.83
N GLN A 66 22.28 2.71 28.19
CA GLN A 66 22.25 4.17 28.17
C GLN A 66 21.99 4.75 26.75
N THR A 67 22.54 4.12 25.72
CA THR A 67 22.29 4.57 24.32
C THR A 67 20.83 4.34 23.89
N ILE A 68 20.21 3.26 24.36
CA ILE A 68 18.78 3.01 24.10
C ILE A 68 17.91 4.03 24.84
N ILE A 69 18.29 4.36 26.07
CA ILE A 69 17.61 5.35 26.90
C ILE A 69 17.70 6.72 26.24
N SER A 70 18.89 7.15 25.82
CA SER A 70 19.06 8.45 25.15
C SER A 70 18.26 8.53 23.85
N LEU A 71 18.14 7.45 23.09
CA LEU A 71 17.29 7.38 21.91
C LEU A 71 15.79 7.48 22.25
N ALA A 72 15.36 6.88 23.34
CA ALA A 72 13.97 6.96 23.82
C ALA A 72 13.66 8.38 24.36
N GLU A 73 14.63 9.04 24.99
CA GLU A 73 14.54 10.43 25.45
C GLU A 73 14.50 11.41 24.28
N ASP A 74 15.33 11.21 23.25
CA ASP A 74 15.36 12.01 22.03
C ASP A 74 14.02 11.92 21.26
N LEU A 75 13.31 10.81 21.37
CA LEU A 75 11.97 10.62 20.82
C LEU A 75 10.86 11.28 21.66
N GLY A 76 11.20 12.02 22.71
CA GLY A 76 10.28 12.82 23.52
C GLY A 76 9.46 12.03 24.52
N ALA A 77 9.87 10.82 24.83
CA ALA A 77 9.31 10.04 25.91
C ALA A 77 9.79 10.63 27.25
N GLY A 78 9.05 11.57 27.80
CA GLY A 78 9.30 12.15 29.15
C GLY A 78 9.11 11.14 30.29
N PHE A 79 9.44 9.88 30.04
CA PHE A 79 9.37 8.77 30.98
C PHE A 79 10.77 8.48 31.48
N ASP A 80 10.95 8.51 32.78
CA ASP A 80 12.22 8.16 33.46
C ASP A 80 12.47 6.64 33.32
N VAL A 81 12.98 6.27 32.13
CA VAL A 81 13.27 4.87 31.76
C VAL A 81 14.26 4.27 32.74
N MET A 82 15.16 5.08 33.32
CA MET A 82 16.17 4.66 34.27
C MET A 82 15.55 4.13 35.57
N LYS A 83 14.59 4.85 36.15
CA LYS A 83 13.87 4.40 37.33
C LYS A 83 13.12 3.10 37.09
N PHE A 84 12.59 2.90 35.88
CA PHE A 84 11.90 1.66 35.54
C PHE A 84 12.86 0.48 35.37
N ILE A 85 14.06 0.72 34.81
CA ILE A 85 15.12 -0.29 34.71
C ILE A 85 15.64 -0.67 36.07
N ASP A 86 15.88 0.31 36.96
CA ASP A 86 16.31 0.04 38.35
C ASP A 86 15.27 -0.81 39.07
N THR A 87 13.99 -0.49 38.94
CA THR A 87 12.89 -1.29 39.47
C THR A 87 12.82 -2.72 38.91
N LEU A 88 13.17 -2.91 37.64
CA LEU A 88 13.22 -4.22 36.99
C LEU A 88 14.49 -5.01 37.41
N SER A 89 15.62 -4.32 37.60
CA SER A 89 16.91 -4.95 37.95
C SER A 89 16.99 -5.31 39.45
N GLU A 90 16.43 -4.49 40.34
CA GLU A 90 16.34 -4.77 41.78
C GLU A 90 15.30 -5.85 42.14
N GLY A 91 14.31 -6.08 41.25
CA GLY A 91 13.23 -7.02 41.46
C GLY A 91 13.34 -8.32 40.68
N ALA A 92 14.53 -8.95 40.60
CA ALA A 92 14.73 -10.26 39.92
C ALA A 92 13.94 -11.43 40.54
N THR A 93 13.03 -11.17 41.45
CA THR A 93 12.03 -12.14 41.89
C THR A 93 10.84 -12.08 40.96
N LEU A 94 10.40 -13.23 40.43
CA LEU A 94 9.16 -13.42 39.67
C LEU A 94 7.95 -12.98 40.52
N SER A 95 7.81 -11.67 40.73
CA SER A 95 6.64 -11.11 41.40
C SER A 95 5.44 -11.23 40.45
N PHE A 96 4.29 -11.57 40.97
CA PHE A 96 3.02 -11.60 40.22
C PHE A 96 2.81 -10.29 39.39
N VAL A 97 3.23 -9.15 39.93
CA VAL A 97 3.18 -7.83 39.28
C VAL A 97 4.01 -7.81 38.00
N ASN A 98 5.24 -8.37 38.01
CA ASN A 98 6.12 -8.40 36.86
C ASN A 98 5.56 -9.30 35.74
N ILE A 99 4.90 -10.40 36.09
CA ILE A 99 4.21 -11.27 35.10
C ILE A 99 3.02 -10.56 34.49
N VAL A 100 2.21 -9.85 35.28
CA VAL A 100 1.06 -9.08 34.81
C VAL A 100 1.51 -7.92 33.89
N LEU A 101 2.56 -7.20 34.26
CA LEU A 101 3.15 -6.15 33.46
C LEU A 101 3.69 -6.70 32.14
N GLY A 102 4.44 -7.80 32.13
CA GLY A 102 4.93 -8.46 30.94
C GLY A 102 3.80 -8.88 29.99
N PHE A 103 2.73 -9.47 30.53
CA PHE A 103 1.54 -9.81 29.76
C PHE A 103 0.89 -8.57 29.14
N PHE A 104 0.75 -7.49 29.91
CA PHE A 104 0.18 -6.23 29.43
C PHE A 104 1.02 -5.60 28.30
N ILE A 105 2.35 -5.65 28.41
CA ILE A 105 3.29 -5.19 27.37
C ILE A 105 3.06 -5.95 26.06
N VAL A 106 3.03 -7.27 26.11
CA VAL A 106 2.81 -8.13 24.92
C VAL A 106 1.41 -7.90 24.33
N TRP A 107 0.41 -7.72 25.20
CA TRP A 107 -0.96 -7.42 24.80
C TRP A 107 -1.06 -6.09 24.03
N MET A 108 -0.38 -5.05 24.49
CA MET A 108 -0.35 -3.74 23.85
C MET A 108 0.40 -3.79 22.51
N ALA A 109 1.56 -4.42 22.44
CA ALA A 109 2.33 -4.60 21.20
C ALA A 109 1.51 -5.35 20.13
N ARG A 110 0.69 -6.32 20.54
CA ARG A 110 -0.23 -7.03 19.67
C ARG A 110 -1.24 -6.10 18.97
N LYS A 111 -1.72 -5.04 19.64
CA LYS A 111 -2.70 -4.11 19.03
C LYS A 111 -2.15 -3.42 17.81
N LEU A 112 -0.90 -2.96 17.84
CA LEU A 112 -0.24 -2.36 16.68
C LEU A 112 -0.22 -3.34 15.50
N PHE A 113 0.27 -4.56 15.74
CA PHE A 113 0.36 -5.56 14.67
C PHE A 113 -1.02 -5.92 14.09
N LEU A 114 -2.03 -6.02 14.95
CA LEU A 114 -3.41 -6.28 14.53
C LEU A 114 -3.95 -5.16 13.65
N SER A 115 -3.69 -3.88 13.98
CA SER A 115 -4.10 -2.73 13.17
C SER A 115 -3.45 -2.75 11.78
N ILE A 116 -2.15 -3.07 11.71
CA ILE A 116 -1.43 -3.22 10.43
C ILE A 116 -2.04 -4.34 9.58
N VAL A 117 -2.25 -5.52 10.17
CA VAL A 117 -2.86 -6.67 9.46
C VAL A 117 -4.28 -6.35 9.00
N GLN A 118 -5.07 -5.64 9.81
CA GLN A 118 -6.42 -5.21 9.42
C GLN A 118 -6.39 -4.22 8.26
N GLY A 119 -5.52 -3.21 8.30
CA GLY A 119 -5.34 -2.27 7.19
C GLY A 119 -4.95 -2.97 5.89
N LEU A 120 -3.98 -3.89 5.94
CA LEU A 120 -3.58 -4.67 4.78
C LEU A 120 -4.68 -5.65 4.30
N ALA A 121 -5.43 -6.26 5.21
CA ALA A 121 -6.56 -7.13 4.86
C ALA A 121 -7.70 -6.37 4.16
N GLN A 122 -7.87 -5.08 4.45
CA GLN A 122 -8.84 -4.23 3.78
C GLN A 122 -8.47 -3.98 2.31
N ILE A 123 -7.17 -3.88 2.02
CA ILE A 123 -6.63 -3.72 0.66
C ILE A 123 -6.74 -5.04 -0.11
N PHE A 124 -6.15 -6.11 0.43
CA PHE A 124 -5.94 -7.36 -0.31
C PHE A 124 -7.13 -8.33 -0.25
N LYS A 125 -8.11 -8.10 0.64
CA LYS A 125 -9.35 -8.88 0.78
C LYS A 125 -9.09 -10.39 0.67
N PRO A 126 -8.40 -11.01 1.64
CA PRO A 126 -8.02 -12.41 1.54
C PRO A 126 -9.24 -13.31 1.35
N VAL A 127 -9.19 -14.19 0.35
CA VAL A 127 -10.29 -15.07 -0.04
C VAL A 127 -10.65 -16.09 1.06
N ALA A 128 -9.66 -16.49 1.85
CA ALA A 128 -9.86 -17.44 2.94
C ALA A 128 -9.93 -16.70 4.28
N ARG A 129 -11.08 -16.78 4.97
CA ARG A 129 -11.19 -16.40 6.37
C ARG A 129 -10.41 -17.40 7.22
N ALA A 130 -9.19 -17.07 7.60
CA ALA A 130 -8.44 -17.87 8.56
C ALA A 130 -9.24 -18.03 9.87
N ARG A 131 -9.19 -19.22 10.47
CA ARG A 131 -9.82 -19.46 11.78
C ARG A 131 -9.34 -18.43 12.79
N PRO A 132 -10.20 -17.91 13.68
CA PRO A 132 -9.85 -16.82 14.60
C PRO A 132 -8.62 -17.14 15.46
N ILE A 133 -8.44 -18.40 15.89
CA ILE A 133 -7.30 -18.87 16.66
C ILE A 133 -6.00 -18.78 15.85
N ILE A 134 -6.02 -19.22 14.59
CA ILE A 134 -4.84 -19.15 13.70
C ILE A 134 -4.44 -17.69 13.45
N LYS A 135 -5.43 -16.81 13.27
CA LYS A 135 -5.19 -15.38 13.11
C LYS A 135 -4.54 -14.79 14.37
N GLN A 136 -4.97 -15.17 15.56
CA GLN A 136 -4.36 -14.73 16.80
C GLN A 136 -2.92 -15.23 16.94
N LEU A 137 -2.67 -16.51 16.68
CA LEU A 137 -1.33 -17.10 16.74
C LEU A 137 -0.38 -16.41 15.74
N LEU A 138 -0.86 -16.16 14.53
CA LEU A 138 -0.09 -15.45 13.48
C LEU A 138 0.25 -14.01 13.91
N THR A 139 -0.68 -13.31 14.59
CA THR A 139 -0.41 -11.96 15.10
C THR A 139 0.63 -11.96 16.22
N PHE A 140 0.61 -12.93 17.13
CA PHE A 140 1.64 -13.07 18.17
C PHE A 140 3.01 -13.42 17.57
N ALA A 141 3.06 -14.37 16.63
CA ALA A 141 4.29 -14.71 15.92
C ALA A 141 4.87 -13.51 15.16
N GLY A 142 4.00 -12.72 14.50
CA GLY A 142 4.38 -11.51 13.80
C GLY A 142 4.99 -10.44 14.72
N VAL A 143 4.43 -10.24 15.90
CA VAL A 143 4.99 -9.33 16.94
C VAL A 143 6.38 -9.80 17.35
N LEU A 144 6.54 -11.09 17.67
CA LEU A 144 7.84 -11.64 18.07
C LEU A 144 8.89 -11.47 16.97
N ILE A 145 8.55 -11.78 15.72
CA ILE A 145 9.44 -11.58 14.57
C ILE A 145 9.80 -10.10 14.40
N ALA A 146 8.83 -9.19 14.50
CA ALA A 146 9.07 -7.75 14.37
C ALA A 146 9.99 -7.23 15.49
N VAL A 147 9.79 -7.68 16.72
CA VAL A 147 10.64 -7.34 17.88
C VAL A 147 12.06 -7.88 17.70
N ILE A 148 12.21 -9.13 17.29
CA ILE A 148 13.53 -9.73 17.02
C ILE A 148 14.26 -8.97 15.91
N VAL A 149 13.58 -8.66 14.79
CA VAL A 149 14.18 -7.91 13.69
C VAL A 149 14.59 -6.51 14.18
N ALA A 150 13.71 -5.82 14.93
CA ALA A 150 14.02 -4.51 15.48
C ALA A 150 15.22 -4.58 16.44
N ALA A 151 15.30 -5.58 17.32
CA ALA A 151 16.40 -5.78 18.24
C ALA A 151 17.73 -6.05 17.51
N VAL A 152 17.73 -6.93 16.50
CA VAL A 152 18.92 -7.22 15.69
C VAL A 152 19.40 -5.97 14.92
N MET A 153 18.50 -5.22 14.32
CA MET A 153 18.85 -4.00 13.58
C MET A 153 19.35 -2.89 14.53
N PHE A 154 18.73 -2.78 15.70
CA PHE A 154 19.18 -1.86 16.74
C PHE A 154 20.60 -2.22 17.21
N PHE A 155 20.86 -3.51 17.45
CA PHE A 155 22.18 -4.01 17.82
C PHE A 155 23.20 -3.71 16.72
N ALA A 156 22.86 -3.88 15.42
CA ALA A 156 23.73 -3.55 14.31
C ALA A 156 24.04 -2.06 14.26
N ALA A 157 23.04 -1.18 14.45
CA ALA A 157 23.25 0.27 14.51
C ALA A 157 24.13 0.69 15.70
N PHE A 158 23.91 0.07 16.86
CA PHE A 158 24.74 0.26 18.04
C PHE A 158 26.20 -0.18 17.82
N THR A 159 26.40 -1.36 17.27
CA THR A 159 27.73 -1.90 16.97
C THR A 159 28.47 -0.98 15.98
N THR A 160 27.77 -0.44 14.99
CA THR A 160 28.33 0.55 14.06
C THR A 160 28.85 1.78 14.81
N ARG A 161 28.05 2.34 15.73
CA ARG A 161 28.51 3.49 16.57
C ARG A 161 29.74 3.13 17.41
N GLN A 162 29.77 1.95 18.04
CA GLN A 162 30.90 1.49 18.84
C GLN A 162 32.17 1.32 18.01
N ILE A 163 32.06 0.77 16.80
CA ILE A 163 33.21 0.61 15.91
C ILE A 163 33.83 1.98 15.59
N PHE A 164 33.01 3.00 15.29
CA PHE A 164 33.51 4.34 15.01
C PHE A 164 34.03 5.09 16.23
N SER A 165 33.67 4.66 17.45
CA SER A 165 34.18 5.23 18.71
C SER A 165 35.44 4.53 19.23
N LEU A 166 35.95 3.48 18.55
CA LEU A 166 37.18 2.81 18.96
C LEU A 166 38.39 3.76 18.90
N PRO A 167 39.35 3.63 19.83
CA PRO A 167 40.54 4.49 19.87
C PRO A 167 41.33 4.52 18.55
N LEU A 168 41.27 3.44 17.80
CA LEU A 168 41.93 3.33 16.48
C LEU A 168 41.30 4.26 15.43
N PHE A 169 39.98 4.37 15.41
CA PHE A 169 39.27 5.29 14.50
C PHE A 169 39.38 6.75 14.94
N THR A 170 39.37 7.03 16.24
CA THR A 170 39.61 8.38 16.75
C THR A 170 41.04 8.82 16.47
N TYR A 171 42.03 7.95 16.67
CA TYR A 171 43.44 8.23 16.33
C TYR A 171 43.62 8.48 14.83
N ILE A 172 43.02 7.67 13.96
CA ILE A 172 43.07 7.87 12.50
C ILE A 172 42.39 9.20 12.12
N SER A 173 41.23 9.52 12.70
CA SER A 173 40.49 10.77 12.40
C SER A 173 41.23 12.01 12.80
N GLU A 174 41.98 11.99 13.93
CA GLU A 174 42.80 13.08 14.41
C GLU A 174 44.06 13.26 13.56
N ASN A 175 44.74 12.16 13.19
CA ASN A 175 45.98 12.22 12.38
C ASN A 175 45.72 12.64 10.91
N ILE A 176 44.56 12.30 10.35
CA ILE A 176 44.14 12.68 8.99
C ILE A 176 43.55 14.11 8.98
N GLY A 177 43.29 14.71 10.16
CA GLY A 177 42.71 16.06 10.27
C GLY A 177 41.25 16.17 9.85
N LEU A 178 40.48 15.05 9.87
CA LEU A 178 39.10 14.99 9.42
C LEU A 178 38.09 14.48 10.50
N PRO A 179 38.21 14.91 11.79
CA PRO A 179 37.32 14.40 12.85
C PRO A 179 35.84 14.73 12.58
N VAL A 180 35.57 15.90 11.99
CA VAL A 180 34.20 16.33 11.62
C VAL A 180 33.59 15.46 10.52
N LEU A 181 34.41 14.94 9.60
CA LEU A 181 33.95 14.07 8.52
C LEU A 181 33.58 12.69 9.06
N PHE A 182 34.37 12.14 9.96
CA PHE A 182 34.12 10.85 10.62
C PHE A 182 32.87 10.90 11.51
N SER A 183 32.66 11.94 12.29
CA SER A 183 31.46 12.10 13.10
C SER A 183 30.20 12.26 12.24
N ARG A 184 30.27 13.03 11.15
CA ARG A 184 29.18 13.14 10.18
C ARG A 184 28.88 11.82 9.49
N LEU A 185 29.90 11.05 9.13
CA LEU A 185 29.75 9.72 8.51
C LEU A 185 29.08 8.73 9.47
N SER A 186 29.54 8.66 10.72
CA SER A 186 28.94 7.82 11.77
C SER A 186 27.45 8.15 11.97
N ASN A 187 27.10 9.44 12.09
CA ASN A 187 25.71 9.86 12.25
C ASN A 187 24.85 9.51 11.01
N ARG A 188 25.39 9.72 9.80
CA ARG A 188 24.69 9.36 8.56
C ARG A 188 24.46 7.85 8.46
N LEU A 189 25.45 7.02 8.81
CA LEU A 189 25.31 5.56 8.80
C LEU A 189 24.31 5.08 9.83
N THR A 190 24.29 5.66 11.03
CA THR A 190 23.30 5.32 12.06
C THR A 190 21.88 5.66 11.61
N ASN A 191 21.68 6.85 11.03
CA ASN A 191 20.38 7.24 10.50
C ASN A 191 19.98 6.35 9.31
N ALA A 192 20.92 6.02 8.41
CA ALA A 192 20.66 5.10 7.30
C ALA A 192 20.23 3.72 7.79
N ALA A 193 20.83 3.21 8.87
CA ALA A 193 20.45 1.92 9.46
C ALA A 193 18.98 1.90 9.91
N LEU A 194 18.46 3.00 10.46
CA LEU A 194 17.03 3.10 10.83
C LEU A 194 16.12 3.03 9.59
N TYR A 195 16.47 3.70 8.50
CA TYR A 195 15.68 3.62 7.25
C TYR A 195 15.78 2.24 6.59
N VAL A 196 16.95 1.58 6.67
CA VAL A 196 17.10 0.18 6.22
C VAL A 196 16.22 -0.75 7.07
N MET A 197 16.14 -0.53 8.38
CA MET A 197 15.23 -1.26 9.26
C MET A 197 13.76 -1.08 8.83
N LEU A 198 13.32 0.16 8.63
CA LEU A 198 11.97 0.45 8.13
C LEU A 198 11.70 -0.23 6.79
N PHE A 199 12.66 -0.18 5.87
CA PHE A 199 12.57 -0.86 4.57
C PHE A 199 12.37 -2.37 4.74
N ILE A 200 13.17 -3.04 5.55
CA ILE A 200 13.06 -4.49 5.79
C ILE A 200 11.73 -4.83 6.43
N LEU A 201 11.30 -4.07 7.46
CA LEU A 201 10.02 -4.29 8.14
C LEU A 201 8.84 -4.10 7.19
N THR A 202 8.88 -3.10 6.30
CA THR A 202 7.83 -2.88 5.30
C THR A 202 7.79 -3.99 4.25
N VAL A 203 8.95 -4.51 3.79
CA VAL A 203 9.01 -5.67 2.88
C VAL A 203 8.38 -6.90 3.54
N ILE A 204 8.74 -7.18 4.79
CA ILE A 204 8.17 -8.30 5.56
C ILE A 204 6.65 -8.14 5.71
N ALA A 205 6.19 -6.95 6.09
CA ALA A 205 4.77 -6.66 6.26
C ALA A 205 4.00 -6.86 4.96
N TYR A 206 4.48 -6.32 3.82
CA TYR A 206 3.82 -6.49 2.53
C TYR A 206 3.82 -7.94 2.06
N LYS A 207 4.87 -8.70 2.33
CA LYS A 207 4.96 -10.10 1.88
C LYS A 207 4.13 -11.06 2.71
N PHE A 208 4.15 -10.91 4.04
CA PHE A 208 3.59 -11.92 4.94
C PHE A 208 2.23 -11.53 5.53
N ALA A 209 1.95 -10.23 5.75
CA ALA A 209 0.71 -9.80 6.38
C ALA A 209 -0.48 -9.69 5.40
N THR A 210 -0.25 -9.72 4.08
CA THR A 210 -1.29 -9.47 3.07
C THR A 210 -2.19 -10.68 2.78
N GLY A 211 -1.76 -11.89 3.09
CA GLY A 211 -2.53 -13.11 2.78
C GLY A 211 -2.68 -13.45 1.29
N SER A 212 -2.47 -12.50 0.38
CA SER A 212 -2.61 -12.67 -1.08
C SER A 212 -1.29 -13.01 -1.79
N ARG A 213 -0.18 -13.11 -1.05
CA ARG A 213 1.17 -13.46 -1.53
C ARG A 213 1.62 -12.65 -2.75
N PRO A 214 1.73 -11.32 -2.66
CA PRO A 214 2.22 -10.51 -3.76
C PRO A 214 3.64 -10.93 -4.17
N SER A 215 4.06 -10.60 -5.40
CA SER A 215 5.39 -10.94 -5.88
C SER A 215 6.46 -10.22 -5.04
N PHE A 216 7.54 -10.92 -4.71
CA PHE A 216 8.61 -10.36 -3.87
C PHE A 216 9.22 -9.10 -4.49
N LYS A 217 9.37 -9.06 -5.82
CA LYS A 217 9.88 -7.90 -6.55
C LYS A 217 9.02 -6.64 -6.32
N LEU A 218 7.68 -6.78 -6.38
CA LEU A 218 6.78 -5.66 -6.10
C LEU A 218 6.90 -5.20 -4.65
N CYS A 219 6.95 -6.13 -3.68
CA CYS A 219 7.14 -5.77 -2.27
C CYS A 219 8.40 -4.94 -2.06
N VAL A 220 9.54 -5.36 -2.64
CA VAL A 220 10.82 -4.64 -2.52
C VAL A 220 10.75 -3.25 -3.14
N VAL A 221 10.22 -3.13 -4.37
CA VAL A 221 10.13 -1.83 -5.06
C VAL A 221 9.23 -0.86 -4.30
N PHE A 222 8.03 -1.29 -3.92
CA PHE A 222 7.10 -0.41 -3.22
C PHE A 222 7.50 -0.10 -1.77
N SER A 223 8.22 -1.01 -1.09
CA SER A 223 8.84 -0.70 0.21
C SER A 223 9.95 0.34 0.07
N GLY A 224 10.77 0.25 -0.98
CA GLY A 224 11.77 1.26 -1.30
C GLY A 224 11.14 2.63 -1.56
N LEU A 225 10.09 2.68 -2.38
CA LEU A 225 9.34 3.92 -2.63
C LEU A 225 8.72 4.48 -1.36
N CYS A 226 8.15 3.64 -0.49
CA CYS A 226 7.60 4.04 0.80
C CYS A 226 8.66 4.68 1.70
N THR A 227 9.80 4.01 1.87
CA THR A 227 10.90 4.49 2.72
C THR A 227 11.51 5.78 2.18
N ILE A 228 11.72 5.88 0.86
CA ILE A 228 12.25 7.11 0.23
C ILE A 228 11.26 8.27 0.38
N SER A 229 9.96 8.02 0.12
CA SER A 229 8.93 9.06 0.28
C SER A 229 8.83 9.54 1.72
N PHE A 230 8.94 8.63 2.69
CA PHE A 230 8.95 8.99 4.10
C PHE A 230 10.19 9.81 4.47
N TYR A 231 11.39 9.41 4.01
CA TYR A 231 12.62 10.18 4.22
C TYR A 231 12.51 11.60 3.66
N VAL A 232 12.04 11.74 2.41
CA VAL A 232 11.84 13.07 1.78
C VAL A 232 10.86 13.89 2.58
N PHE A 233 9.76 13.29 3.04
CA PHE A 233 8.75 13.98 3.82
C PHE A 233 9.31 14.51 5.16
N ILE A 234 10.07 13.67 5.89
CA ILE A 234 10.74 14.08 7.14
C ILE A 234 11.75 15.19 6.88
N ALA A 235 12.53 15.10 5.79
CA ALA A 235 13.48 16.14 5.41
C ALA A 235 12.78 17.50 5.14
N VAL A 236 11.65 17.47 4.42
CA VAL A 236 10.83 18.66 4.15
C VAL A 236 10.27 19.24 5.44
N ILE A 237 9.69 18.42 6.31
CA ILE A 237 9.15 18.88 7.59
C ILE A 237 10.26 19.47 8.47
N SER A 238 11.40 18.81 8.56
CA SER A 238 12.53 19.31 9.36
C SER A 238 13.05 20.66 8.86
N PHE A 239 12.88 20.95 7.57
CA PHE A 239 13.20 22.27 7.02
C PHE A 239 12.21 23.36 7.48
N PHE A 240 10.90 23.03 7.52
CA PHE A 240 9.86 24.01 7.91
C PHE A 240 9.66 24.10 9.43
N LEU A 241 9.83 23.00 10.17
CA LEU A 241 9.69 22.97 11.62
C LEU A 241 11.03 23.24 12.30
N ASN A 242 11.27 24.49 12.69
CA ASN A 242 12.37 24.78 13.58
C ASN A 242 12.02 24.29 15.00
N ARG A 243 12.45 23.04 15.33
CA ARG A 243 12.13 22.36 16.61
C ARG A 243 12.46 23.21 17.85
N ALA A 244 13.46 24.10 17.77
CA ALA A 244 13.82 24.95 18.88
C ALA A 244 12.71 25.94 19.30
N ASN A 245 11.95 26.48 18.35
CA ASN A 245 10.90 27.45 18.65
C ASN A 245 9.61 26.78 19.21
N TYR A 246 9.34 25.54 18.84
CA TYR A 246 8.15 24.81 19.32
C TYR A 246 8.32 24.34 20.77
N ASN A 247 9.52 23.92 21.18
CA ASN A 247 9.79 23.50 22.56
C ASN A 247 9.57 24.63 23.58
N THR A 248 9.70 25.89 23.16
CA THR A 248 9.52 27.05 24.06
C THR A 248 8.05 27.27 24.44
N ILE A 249 7.12 26.92 23.58
CA ILE A 249 5.68 27.17 23.77
C ILE A 249 4.93 25.96 24.36
N TYR A 250 5.22 24.77 23.88
CA TYR A 250 4.47 23.55 24.19
C TYR A 250 5.26 22.49 24.99
N GLY A 251 6.55 22.67 25.22
CA GLY A 251 7.41 21.75 26.00
C GLY A 251 7.36 20.30 25.47
N VAL A 252 7.28 19.35 26.39
CA VAL A 252 7.25 17.89 26.09
C VAL A 252 6.05 17.51 25.19
N LEU A 253 4.93 18.23 25.28
CA LEU A 253 3.73 17.95 24.47
C LEU A 253 3.97 18.18 22.98
N SER A 254 4.82 19.15 22.64
CA SER A 254 5.21 19.44 21.24
C SER A 254 5.86 18.22 20.58
N ASN A 255 6.81 17.60 21.28
CA ASN A 255 7.52 16.44 20.74
C ASN A 255 6.58 15.23 20.51
N LEU A 256 5.61 15.03 21.42
CA LEU A 256 4.61 13.99 21.28
C LEU A 256 3.70 14.21 20.06
N VAL A 257 3.27 15.46 19.82
CA VAL A 257 2.43 15.81 18.67
C VAL A 257 3.20 15.62 17.35
N VAL A 258 4.46 16.06 17.30
CA VAL A 258 5.31 15.87 16.12
C VAL A 258 5.52 14.38 15.84
N LEU A 259 5.83 13.58 16.87
CA LEU A 259 5.97 12.13 16.74
C LEU A 259 4.68 11.48 16.22
N LEU A 260 3.52 11.85 16.77
CA LEU A 260 2.23 11.36 16.33
C LEU A 260 2.00 11.66 14.86
N PHE A 261 2.34 12.85 14.41
CA PHE A 261 2.20 13.27 13.03
C PHE A 261 3.17 12.51 12.09
N GLU A 262 4.44 12.37 12.49
CA GLU A 262 5.44 11.60 11.74
C GLU A 262 4.99 10.13 11.56
N VAL A 263 4.51 9.52 12.62
CA VAL A 263 3.99 8.13 12.60
C VAL A 263 2.73 8.02 11.75
N TYR A 264 1.82 9.01 11.82
CA TYR A 264 0.62 9.03 10.98
C TYR A 264 0.95 9.10 9.49
N ILE A 265 1.91 9.95 9.12
CA ILE A 265 2.36 10.05 7.73
C ILE A 265 3.04 8.76 7.27
N PHE A 266 3.86 8.14 8.13
CA PHE A 266 4.43 6.84 7.81
C PHE A 266 3.37 5.79 7.47
N PHE A 267 2.35 5.62 8.30
CA PHE A 267 1.28 4.65 8.05
C PHE A 267 0.38 5.02 6.87
N THR A 268 0.19 6.31 6.62
CA THR A 268 -0.48 6.81 5.41
C THR A 268 0.26 6.39 4.14
N LEU A 269 1.56 6.64 4.08
CA LEU A 269 2.42 6.20 2.97
C LEU A 269 2.48 4.67 2.88
N PHE A 270 2.65 3.98 4.00
CA PHE A 270 2.68 2.53 4.07
C PHE A 270 1.41 1.90 3.44
N LEU A 271 0.23 2.33 3.83
CA LEU A 271 -1.03 1.81 3.27
C LEU A 271 -1.25 2.27 1.82
N PHE A 272 -0.81 3.48 1.45
CA PHE A 272 -0.88 3.97 0.07
C PHE A 272 -0.03 3.11 -0.88
N PHE A 273 1.21 2.81 -0.51
CA PHE A 273 2.07 1.95 -1.32
C PHE A 273 1.63 0.48 -1.30
N ALA A 274 1.04 -0.01 -0.21
CA ALA A 274 0.38 -1.32 -0.18
C ALA A 274 -0.78 -1.38 -1.20
N GLN A 275 -1.60 -0.31 -1.27
CA GLN A 275 -2.66 -0.19 -2.28
C GLN A 275 -2.07 -0.14 -3.69
N GLY A 276 -0.90 0.48 -3.89
CA GLY A 276 -0.15 0.47 -5.14
C GLY A 276 0.26 -0.94 -5.58
N ILE A 277 0.76 -1.77 -4.66
CA ILE A 277 1.08 -3.19 -4.93
C ILE A 277 -0.17 -3.92 -5.45
N TYR A 278 -1.31 -3.76 -4.76
CA TYR A 278 -2.57 -4.36 -5.17
C TYR A 278 -3.00 -3.88 -6.56
N THR A 279 -2.89 -2.58 -6.82
CA THR A 279 -3.26 -1.99 -8.10
C THR A 279 -2.40 -2.55 -9.24
N VAL A 280 -1.08 -2.65 -9.08
CA VAL A 280 -0.20 -3.21 -10.11
C VAL A 280 -0.47 -4.69 -10.33
N GLN A 281 -0.69 -5.45 -9.26
CA GLN A 281 -0.95 -6.90 -9.34
C GLN A 281 -2.25 -7.22 -10.09
N TYR A 282 -3.29 -6.39 -9.92
CA TYR A 282 -4.61 -6.61 -10.50
C TYR A 282 -4.98 -5.53 -11.54
N PHE A 283 -3.97 -4.86 -12.13
CA PHE A 283 -4.17 -3.72 -12.99
C PHE A 283 -5.13 -3.97 -14.16
N PRO A 284 -5.06 -5.07 -14.93
CA PRO A 284 -5.98 -5.31 -16.04
C PRO A 284 -7.45 -5.40 -15.57
N SER A 285 -7.70 -6.13 -14.49
CA SER A 285 -9.06 -6.28 -13.95
C SER A 285 -9.63 -4.97 -13.39
N LEU A 286 -8.78 -4.15 -12.74
CA LEU A 286 -9.18 -2.85 -12.22
C LEU A 286 -9.41 -1.83 -13.35
N LEU A 287 -8.56 -1.85 -14.37
CA LEU A 287 -8.69 -1.02 -15.56
C LEU A 287 -10.00 -1.33 -16.30
N LEU A 288 -10.33 -2.62 -16.47
CA LEU A 288 -11.58 -3.03 -17.07
C LEU A 288 -12.80 -2.54 -16.26
N THR A 289 -12.71 -2.58 -14.92
CA THR A 289 -13.77 -2.05 -14.04
C THR A 289 -13.95 -0.55 -14.22
N GLU A 290 -12.86 0.22 -14.22
CA GLU A 290 -12.90 1.66 -14.45
C GLU A 290 -13.43 2.01 -15.84
N LEU A 291 -13.03 1.26 -16.87
CA LEU A 291 -13.49 1.40 -18.24
C LEU A 291 -15.00 1.17 -18.35
N TYR A 292 -15.51 0.09 -17.73
CA TYR A 292 -16.93 -0.23 -17.74
C TYR A 292 -17.77 0.82 -17.01
N LEU A 293 -17.25 1.40 -15.92
CA LEU A 293 -17.92 2.41 -15.10
C LEU A 293 -17.69 3.85 -15.58
N LEU A 294 -17.12 4.06 -16.80
CA LEU A 294 -16.95 5.41 -17.31
C LEU A 294 -18.29 6.16 -17.39
N PRO A 295 -18.32 7.44 -16.96
CA PRO A 295 -19.50 8.28 -17.06
C PRO A 295 -19.86 8.56 -18.53
N ARG A 296 -21.14 8.83 -18.80
CA ARG A 296 -21.63 9.25 -20.12
C ARG A 296 -20.95 10.56 -20.54
N ARG A 297 -20.87 10.80 -21.88
CA ARG A 297 -20.19 11.95 -22.45
C ARG A 297 -20.74 13.30 -21.98
N ASP A 298 -22.02 13.35 -21.68
CA ASP A 298 -22.77 14.57 -21.36
C ASP A 298 -22.77 14.91 -19.85
N SER A 299 -21.87 14.30 -19.07
CA SER A 299 -21.77 14.57 -17.64
C SER A 299 -21.09 15.92 -17.36
N PRO A 300 -21.75 16.86 -16.67
CA PRO A 300 -21.29 18.25 -16.53
C PRO A 300 -20.12 18.45 -15.56
N ARG A 301 -19.63 17.38 -14.88
CA ARG A 301 -18.55 17.47 -13.90
C ARG A 301 -17.18 17.38 -14.54
N ILE A 302 -16.31 18.35 -14.28
CA ILE A 302 -14.91 18.39 -14.76
C ILE A 302 -14.13 17.10 -14.40
N ALA A 303 -14.34 16.59 -13.18
CA ALA A 303 -13.74 15.33 -12.72
C ALA A 303 -14.13 14.11 -13.60
N HIS A 304 -15.38 14.10 -14.14
CA HIS A 304 -15.85 13.06 -15.04
C HIS A 304 -15.17 13.14 -16.41
N SER A 305 -14.92 14.34 -16.90
CA SER A 305 -14.23 14.57 -18.17
C SER A 305 -12.77 14.15 -18.10
N LEU A 306 -12.06 14.49 -17.01
CA LEU A 306 -10.68 14.06 -16.75
C LEU A 306 -10.58 12.53 -16.63
N ARG A 307 -11.47 11.90 -15.88
CA ARG A 307 -11.52 10.43 -15.75
C ARG A 307 -11.76 9.77 -17.10
N ARG A 308 -12.68 10.29 -17.91
CA ARG A 308 -12.94 9.76 -19.24
C ARG A 308 -11.72 9.90 -20.15
N LEU A 309 -11.06 11.05 -20.16
CA LEU A 309 -9.86 11.29 -20.96
C LEU A 309 -8.73 10.32 -20.58
N LEU A 310 -8.57 10.01 -19.30
CA LEU A 310 -7.56 9.10 -18.80
C LEU A 310 -7.85 7.64 -19.16
N PHE A 311 -9.12 7.19 -19.09
CA PHE A 311 -9.47 5.77 -19.21
C PHE A 311 -10.07 5.36 -20.56
N ILE A 312 -10.36 6.28 -21.46
CA ILE A 312 -10.98 5.96 -22.77
C ILE A 312 -10.11 5.03 -23.63
N LEU A 313 -8.77 5.07 -23.43
CA LEU A 313 -7.81 4.22 -24.13
C LEU A 313 -7.22 3.20 -23.18
N PRO A 314 -7.69 1.94 -23.21
CA PRO A 314 -7.22 0.88 -22.33
C PRO A 314 -5.99 0.16 -22.92
N SER A 315 -4.85 0.86 -23.05
CA SER A 315 -3.63 0.34 -23.68
C SER A 315 -3.18 -1.01 -23.11
N ALA A 316 -3.25 -1.19 -21.80
CA ALA A 316 -2.84 -2.42 -21.13
C ALA A 316 -3.75 -3.63 -21.38
N LEU A 317 -5.00 -3.43 -21.89
CA LEU A 317 -5.91 -4.50 -22.29
C LEU A 317 -5.82 -4.83 -23.77
N MET A 318 -5.20 -3.96 -24.57
CA MET A 318 -5.09 -4.10 -26.03
C MET A 318 -3.90 -5.01 -26.37
N THR A 319 -4.13 -6.32 -26.34
CA THR A 319 -3.20 -7.33 -26.86
C THR A 319 -3.57 -7.69 -28.31
N GLU A 320 -2.69 -8.33 -29.06
CA GLU A 320 -2.98 -8.80 -30.43
C GLU A 320 -4.19 -9.76 -30.45
N GLU A 321 -4.35 -10.59 -29.44
CA GLU A 321 -5.46 -11.54 -29.32
C GLU A 321 -6.80 -10.86 -29.01
N ASN A 322 -6.79 -9.76 -28.28
CA ASN A 322 -7.99 -9.08 -27.80
C ASN A 322 -8.38 -7.87 -28.63
N THR A 323 -7.57 -7.49 -29.63
CA THR A 323 -7.80 -6.29 -30.43
C THR A 323 -8.24 -6.67 -31.86
N LEU A 324 -9.47 -6.31 -32.20
CA LEU A 324 -10.00 -6.46 -33.57
C LEU A 324 -9.87 -5.10 -34.31
N ARG A 325 -9.26 -5.13 -35.47
CA ARG A 325 -9.21 -3.98 -36.38
C ARG A 325 -10.07 -4.31 -37.61
N LEU A 326 -11.09 -3.51 -37.83
CA LEU A 326 -12.09 -3.76 -38.85
C LEU A 326 -12.20 -2.54 -39.76
N ASN A 327 -12.32 -2.80 -41.06
CA ASN A 327 -12.65 -1.82 -42.05
C ASN A 327 -14.16 -1.58 -42.09
N GLU A 328 -14.59 -0.49 -42.73
CA GLU A 328 -16.01 -0.20 -42.94
C GLU A 328 -16.73 -1.35 -43.65
N GLY A 329 -17.89 -1.74 -43.13
CA GLY A 329 -18.71 -2.84 -43.62
C GLY A 329 -18.32 -4.24 -43.09
N GLU A 330 -17.16 -4.43 -42.47
CA GLU A 330 -16.75 -5.72 -41.90
C GLU A 330 -17.63 -6.15 -40.72
N THR A 331 -18.00 -7.43 -40.68
CA THR A 331 -18.89 -7.99 -39.69
C THR A 331 -18.12 -8.26 -38.38
N VAL A 332 -18.66 -7.79 -37.24
CA VAL A 332 -18.17 -8.10 -35.91
C VAL A 332 -18.71 -9.43 -35.42
N TYR A 333 -20.03 -9.62 -35.52
CA TYR A 333 -20.73 -10.88 -35.24
C TYR A 333 -22.06 -10.92 -35.99
N SER A 334 -22.56 -12.13 -36.22
CA SER A 334 -23.85 -12.40 -36.89
C SER A 334 -24.87 -12.98 -35.91
N ALA A 335 -26.16 -12.77 -36.20
CA ALA A 335 -27.26 -13.40 -35.48
C ALA A 335 -27.12 -14.93 -35.47
N GLY A 336 -27.41 -15.58 -34.34
CA GLY A 336 -27.24 -17.00 -34.14
C GLY A 336 -25.82 -17.48 -33.81
N SER A 337 -24.82 -16.60 -33.81
CA SER A 337 -23.46 -16.94 -33.37
C SER A 337 -23.36 -16.98 -31.84
N ILE A 338 -22.38 -17.72 -31.33
CA ILE A 338 -22.14 -17.89 -29.88
C ILE A 338 -21.69 -16.54 -29.30
N ALA A 339 -22.31 -16.13 -28.16
CA ALA A 339 -21.93 -14.91 -27.44
C ALA A 339 -20.86 -15.22 -26.36
N ASP A 340 -19.62 -15.39 -26.78
CA ASP A 340 -18.48 -15.74 -25.94
C ASP A 340 -17.71 -14.52 -25.37
N CYS A 341 -18.00 -13.30 -25.85
CA CYS A 341 -17.28 -12.09 -25.48
C CYS A 341 -18.17 -10.85 -25.55
N VAL A 342 -17.72 -9.81 -24.82
CA VAL A 342 -18.26 -8.44 -24.87
C VAL A 342 -17.28 -7.56 -25.62
N TYR A 343 -17.77 -6.57 -26.36
CA TYR A 343 -16.95 -5.66 -27.14
C TYR A 343 -16.96 -4.25 -26.56
N TYR A 344 -15.80 -3.58 -26.65
CA TYR A 344 -15.64 -2.16 -26.33
C TYR A 344 -15.09 -1.42 -27.54
N VAL A 345 -15.70 -0.29 -27.92
CA VAL A 345 -15.28 0.53 -29.06
C VAL A 345 -14.14 1.46 -28.64
N VAL A 346 -12.92 1.17 -29.07
CA VAL A 346 -11.73 2.00 -28.79
C VAL A 346 -11.68 3.18 -29.75
N SER A 347 -12.01 2.96 -31.04
CA SER A 347 -12.10 4.02 -32.06
C SER A 347 -13.09 3.61 -33.15
N GLY A 348 -13.64 4.58 -33.85
CA GLY A 348 -14.67 4.38 -34.90
C GLY A 348 -16.06 4.20 -34.31
N SER A 349 -16.98 3.62 -35.10
CA SER A 349 -18.37 3.33 -34.74
C SER A 349 -18.81 1.98 -35.30
N VAL A 350 -19.73 1.33 -34.60
CA VAL A 350 -20.31 0.03 -34.94
C VAL A 350 -21.84 0.19 -35.03
N LYS A 351 -22.42 -0.32 -36.10
CA LYS A 351 -23.85 -0.43 -36.26
C LYS A 351 -24.33 -1.81 -35.82
N ALA A 352 -25.18 -1.84 -34.83
CA ALA A 352 -25.84 -3.06 -34.35
C ALA A 352 -27.33 -3.05 -34.79
N VAL A 353 -27.76 -4.13 -35.41
CA VAL A 353 -29.11 -4.34 -35.93
C VAL A 353 -29.75 -5.52 -35.25
N ARG A 354 -30.89 -5.32 -34.60
CA ARG A 354 -31.69 -6.38 -33.94
C ARG A 354 -33.15 -6.24 -34.40
N GLY A 355 -33.61 -7.18 -35.24
CA GLY A 355 -34.90 -7.06 -35.87
C GLY A 355 -35.00 -5.77 -36.71
N MET A 356 -36.00 -4.94 -36.42
CA MET A 356 -36.16 -3.63 -37.05
C MET A 356 -35.39 -2.48 -36.38
N THR A 357 -34.79 -2.72 -35.22
CA THR A 357 -34.11 -1.69 -34.43
C THR A 357 -32.64 -1.60 -34.84
N GLN A 358 -32.22 -0.39 -35.24
CA GLN A 358 -30.81 -0.08 -35.50
C GLN A 358 -30.27 0.79 -34.36
N SER A 359 -29.06 0.47 -33.90
CA SER A 359 -28.39 1.27 -32.86
C SER A 359 -26.90 1.43 -33.19
N TYR A 360 -26.37 2.62 -32.93
CA TYR A 360 -24.97 2.94 -33.16
C TYR A 360 -24.21 2.86 -31.84
N ARG A 361 -22.99 2.32 -31.89
CA ARG A 361 -22.07 2.19 -30.75
C ARG A 361 -20.80 2.95 -31.11
N ASP A 362 -20.66 4.10 -30.47
CA ASP A 362 -19.53 5.01 -30.68
C ASP A 362 -18.37 4.72 -29.73
N LYS A 363 -17.25 5.36 -29.99
CA LYS A 363 -16.07 5.31 -29.13
C LYS A 363 -16.40 5.49 -27.65
N GLY A 364 -15.94 4.55 -26.83
CA GLY A 364 -16.15 4.52 -25.38
C GLY A 364 -17.39 3.76 -24.95
N MET A 365 -18.09 3.06 -25.85
CA MET A 365 -19.27 2.27 -25.55
C MET A 365 -18.98 0.77 -25.57
N PHE A 366 -19.68 0.05 -24.66
CA PHE A 366 -19.74 -1.41 -24.65
C PHE A 366 -20.98 -1.90 -25.38
N PHE A 367 -20.87 -3.06 -26.02
CA PHE A 367 -21.99 -3.73 -26.66
C PHE A 367 -21.83 -5.25 -26.64
N GLY A 368 -22.93 -5.96 -26.83
CA GLY A 368 -22.98 -7.42 -26.80
C GLY A 368 -22.99 -8.01 -25.37
N GLU A 369 -23.25 -7.18 -24.32
CA GLU A 369 -23.30 -7.66 -22.95
C GLU A 369 -24.54 -8.52 -22.65
N PRO A 370 -25.78 -8.17 -23.11
CA PRO A 370 -26.98 -8.90 -22.70
C PRO A 370 -26.94 -10.39 -23.10
N GLU A 371 -26.50 -10.71 -24.30
CA GLU A 371 -26.46 -12.08 -24.80
C GLU A 371 -25.44 -12.92 -24.01
N VAL A 372 -24.27 -12.35 -23.70
CA VAL A 372 -23.26 -12.99 -22.85
C VAL A 372 -23.80 -13.26 -21.45
N LEU A 373 -24.50 -12.31 -20.87
CA LEU A 373 -25.04 -12.41 -19.51
C LEU A 373 -26.18 -13.41 -19.39
N LEU A 374 -27.01 -13.52 -20.44
CA LEU A 374 -28.12 -14.46 -20.48
C LEU A 374 -27.73 -15.84 -21.05
N ASN A 375 -26.45 -16.01 -21.42
CA ASN A 375 -25.92 -17.21 -22.07
C ASN A 375 -26.75 -17.60 -23.29
N MET A 376 -27.04 -16.63 -24.15
CA MET A 376 -27.86 -16.78 -25.35
C MET A 376 -27.00 -16.56 -26.60
N GLU A 377 -27.44 -17.06 -27.73
CA GLU A 377 -26.89 -16.70 -29.04
C GLU A 377 -27.11 -15.21 -29.36
N ARG A 378 -26.28 -14.64 -30.22
CA ARG A 378 -26.41 -13.25 -30.68
C ARG A 378 -27.80 -13.04 -31.32
N GLN A 379 -28.54 -12.08 -30.81
CA GLN A 379 -29.91 -11.76 -31.25
C GLN A 379 -29.94 -10.81 -32.45
N GLY A 380 -28.78 -10.39 -32.95
CA GLY A 380 -28.68 -9.46 -34.06
C GLY A 380 -27.31 -9.49 -34.72
N ASN A 381 -27.13 -8.66 -35.75
CA ASN A 381 -25.89 -8.48 -36.46
C ASN A 381 -25.19 -7.21 -35.98
N ALA A 382 -23.87 -7.23 -35.94
CA ALA A 382 -23.06 -6.02 -35.73
C ALA A 382 -21.98 -5.93 -36.81
N ALA A 383 -21.85 -4.74 -37.42
CA ALA A 383 -20.86 -4.46 -38.46
C ALA A 383 -20.23 -3.10 -38.20
N ALA A 384 -19.00 -2.93 -38.68
CA ALA A 384 -18.27 -1.66 -38.60
C ALA A 384 -18.94 -0.62 -39.53
N GLU A 385 -19.40 0.49 -38.99
CA GLU A 385 -19.96 1.62 -39.75
C GLU A 385 -18.86 2.55 -40.30
N SER A 386 -17.72 2.56 -39.64
CA SER A 386 -16.49 3.24 -40.05
C SER A 386 -15.30 2.38 -39.65
N PRO A 387 -14.09 2.62 -40.21
CA PRO A 387 -12.90 1.92 -39.75
C PRO A 387 -12.78 1.98 -38.22
N CYS A 388 -12.80 0.80 -37.54
CA CYS A 388 -12.89 0.76 -36.11
C CYS A 388 -11.87 -0.19 -35.48
N ILE A 389 -11.53 0.12 -34.23
CA ILE A 389 -10.73 -0.73 -33.35
C ILE A 389 -11.62 -1.13 -32.16
N LEU A 390 -11.77 -2.43 -31.98
CA LEU A 390 -12.57 -3.00 -30.91
C LEU A 390 -11.68 -3.79 -29.95
N LEU A 391 -11.97 -3.68 -28.67
CA LEU A 391 -11.40 -4.56 -27.64
C LEU A 391 -12.41 -5.69 -27.37
N ARG A 392 -11.98 -6.94 -27.57
CA ARG A 392 -12.72 -8.16 -27.25
C ARG A 392 -12.44 -8.53 -25.79
N ILE A 393 -13.49 -8.68 -24.98
CA ILE A 393 -13.43 -9.02 -23.57
C ILE A 393 -14.10 -10.38 -23.38
N PRO A 394 -13.34 -11.43 -23.02
CA PRO A 394 -13.91 -12.75 -22.78
C PRO A 394 -15.00 -12.71 -21.71
N SER A 395 -16.00 -13.58 -21.86
CA SER A 395 -17.14 -13.69 -20.93
C SER A 395 -16.70 -13.92 -19.49
N GLU A 396 -15.63 -14.70 -19.27
CA GLU A 396 -15.08 -14.99 -17.94
C GLU A 396 -14.59 -13.73 -17.24
N ASP A 397 -13.83 -12.88 -17.94
CA ASP A 397 -13.32 -11.62 -17.41
C ASP A 397 -14.44 -10.63 -17.13
N PHE A 398 -15.46 -10.62 -17.99
CA PHE A 398 -16.63 -9.77 -17.81
C PHE A 398 -17.47 -10.22 -16.61
N PHE A 399 -17.69 -11.52 -16.42
CA PHE A 399 -18.34 -12.06 -15.21
C PHE A 399 -17.53 -11.80 -13.94
N ALA A 400 -16.20 -11.91 -14.00
CA ALA A 400 -15.34 -11.60 -12.87
C ALA A 400 -15.45 -10.12 -12.44
N LEU A 401 -15.55 -9.21 -13.40
CA LEU A 401 -15.80 -7.79 -13.16
C LEU A 401 -17.12 -7.55 -12.43
N ILE A 402 -18.22 -8.16 -12.90
CA ILE A 402 -19.54 -7.99 -12.30
C ILE A 402 -19.56 -8.51 -10.87
N LYS A 403 -18.97 -9.68 -10.61
CA LYS A 403 -18.93 -10.28 -9.27
C LYS A 403 -18.13 -9.41 -8.26
N LYS A 404 -17.14 -8.66 -8.73
CA LYS A 404 -16.25 -7.90 -7.85
C LYS A 404 -16.74 -6.49 -7.52
N ASP A 405 -17.51 -5.86 -8.40
CA ASP A 405 -17.94 -4.46 -8.21
C ASP A 405 -19.46 -4.30 -8.26
N ALA A 406 -20.05 -3.86 -7.13
CA ALA A 406 -21.51 -3.67 -7.00
C ALA A 406 -22.08 -2.63 -7.99
N LYS A 407 -21.31 -1.57 -8.33
CA LYS A 407 -21.77 -0.56 -9.30
C LYS A 407 -21.82 -1.14 -10.72
N ALA A 408 -20.86 -2.00 -11.06
CA ALA A 408 -20.88 -2.73 -12.32
C ALA A 408 -22.11 -3.66 -12.40
N SER A 409 -22.43 -4.38 -11.32
CA SER A 409 -23.63 -5.22 -11.24
C SER A 409 -24.91 -4.43 -11.46
N VAL A 410 -25.06 -3.28 -10.80
CA VAL A 410 -26.25 -2.40 -10.96
C VAL A 410 -26.35 -1.89 -12.40
N LYS A 411 -25.24 -1.47 -13.02
CA LYS A 411 -25.23 -1.00 -14.41
C LYS A 411 -25.64 -2.11 -15.39
N VAL A 412 -25.19 -3.33 -15.15
CA VAL A 412 -25.57 -4.51 -15.93
C VAL A 412 -27.06 -4.79 -15.80
N MET A 413 -27.60 -4.78 -14.56
CA MET A 413 -29.05 -5.00 -14.35
C MET A 413 -29.91 -3.96 -15.07
N SER A 414 -29.51 -2.68 -15.08
CA SER A 414 -30.18 -1.64 -15.85
C SER A 414 -30.19 -1.95 -17.35
N LYS A 415 -29.03 -2.36 -17.92
CA LYS A 415 -28.95 -2.72 -19.34
C LYS A 415 -29.76 -3.97 -19.68
N LEU A 416 -29.84 -4.96 -18.78
CA LEU A 416 -30.67 -6.14 -18.99
C LEU A 416 -32.17 -5.80 -18.96
N ALA A 417 -32.58 -4.85 -18.12
CA ALA A 417 -33.95 -4.38 -18.09
C ALA A 417 -34.32 -3.70 -19.42
N GLU A 418 -33.43 -2.82 -19.95
CA GLU A 418 -33.62 -2.17 -21.25
C GLU A 418 -33.62 -3.17 -22.43
N PHE A 419 -32.91 -4.29 -22.31
CA PHE A 419 -32.84 -5.31 -23.36
C PHE A 419 -34.11 -6.17 -23.46
N LYS A 420 -34.82 -6.39 -22.35
CA LYS A 420 -36.07 -7.15 -22.31
C LYS A 420 -37.32 -6.33 -22.61
N ALA A 421 -37.25 -5.01 -22.48
CA ALA A 421 -38.29 -4.07 -22.87
C ALA A 421 -38.31 -3.85 -24.37
#